data_2974b2929b1d37d34f852a3fb26858d3
#
_entry.id   2974b2929b1d37d34f852a3fb26858d3
#
_cell.length_a   1.000
_cell.length_b   1.000
_cell.length_c   1.000
_cell.angle_alpha   90.00
_cell.angle_beta   90.00
_cell.angle_gamma   90.00
#
_symmetry.space_group_name_H-M   'P 1'
#
loop_
_entity.id
_entity.type
_entity.pdbx_description
1 polymer ?
#
loop_
_entity_poly.entity_id
_entity_poly.type
_entity_poly.pdbx_seq_one_letter_code
_entity_poly.pdbx_strand_id
1 'polypeptide(L)'
;MVLNSVSAVNLILEINGKSKLLCQLKRHLSPKTVSLISRSLPIQSNAHKMGNSVIYIQTTINSGIERPRTEFKKGDIAFMPYEGSICFFFADSSNVKPMSLIGKMVDKIDVLKEIKSSDIISLYSETG
;
A
#
# COMPACT_ATOMS: atom_id res chain seq x y z
N MET A 1 -7.43 -16.69 -20.92
CA MET A 1 -7.07 -17.22 -19.64
C MET A 1 -6.48 -16.20 -18.74
N VAL A 2 -7.06 -15.99 -17.64
CA VAL A 2 -6.67 -14.90 -16.77
C VAL A 2 -6.25 -15.39 -15.40
N LEU A 3 -5.60 -16.52 -15.35
CA LEU A 3 -5.24 -17.11 -14.08
C LEU A 3 -4.29 -16.26 -13.28
N ASN A 4 -3.43 -15.50 -13.97
CA ASN A 4 -2.47 -14.65 -13.26
C ASN A 4 -3.16 -13.52 -12.48
N SER A 5 -4.37 -13.15 -12.85
CA SER A 5 -5.06 -12.10 -12.11
C SER A 5 -5.55 -12.58 -10.75
N VAL A 6 -5.54 -13.89 -10.50
CA VAL A 6 -5.95 -14.45 -9.22
C VAL A 6 -4.91 -14.15 -8.14
N SER A 7 -3.64 -14.08 -8.51
CA SER A 7 -2.55 -13.89 -7.54
C SER A 7 -2.19 -12.44 -7.29
N ALA A 8 -2.73 -11.52 -8.08
CA ALA A 8 -2.39 -10.11 -7.96
C ALA A 8 -3.62 -9.24 -8.13
N VAL A 9 -3.61 -8.10 -7.43
CA VAL A 9 -4.65 -7.09 -7.53
C VAL A 9 -3.98 -5.81 -7.98
N ASN A 10 -4.35 -5.33 -9.16
CA ASN A 10 -3.77 -4.11 -9.71
C ASN A 10 -4.59 -2.91 -9.26
N LEU A 11 -3.92 -1.94 -8.67
CA LEU A 11 -4.57 -0.77 -8.10
C LEU A 11 -3.99 0.50 -8.67
N ILE A 12 -4.81 1.55 -8.60
CA ILE A 12 -4.37 2.91 -8.85
C ILE A 12 -4.29 3.63 -7.51
N LEU A 13 -3.17 4.29 -7.29
CA LEU A 13 -3.02 5.22 -6.17
C LEU A 13 -3.11 6.62 -6.76
N GLU A 14 -4.15 7.35 -6.40
CA GLU A 14 -4.39 8.67 -6.95
C GLU A 14 -4.16 9.72 -5.87
N ILE A 15 -3.44 10.78 -6.23
CA ILE A 15 -3.06 11.84 -5.28
C ILE A 15 -3.81 13.10 -5.66
N ASN A 16 -4.68 13.56 -4.74
CA ASN A 16 -5.46 14.81 -4.92
C ASN A 16 -6.25 14.86 -6.21
N GLY A 17 -6.66 13.71 -6.73
CA GLY A 17 -7.40 13.64 -7.99
C GLY A 17 -6.59 13.97 -9.21
N LYS A 18 -5.25 14.03 -9.11
CA LYS A 18 -4.40 14.47 -10.21
C LYS A 18 -3.41 13.41 -10.66
N SER A 19 -2.48 13.05 -9.79
CA SER A 19 -1.42 12.10 -10.15
C SER A 19 -1.90 10.67 -9.89
N LYS A 20 -1.61 9.78 -10.83
CA LYS A 20 -1.99 8.38 -10.71
C LYS A 20 -0.76 7.51 -10.80
N LEU A 21 -0.61 6.59 -9.86
CA LEU A 21 0.49 5.65 -9.81
C LEU A 21 -0.08 4.25 -9.80
N LEU A 22 0.60 3.34 -10.48
CA LEU A 22 0.20 1.94 -10.49
C LEU A 22 0.84 1.21 -9.34
N CYS A 23 0.08 0.37 -8.67
CA CYS A 23 0.62 -0.51 -7.66
C CYS A 23 -0.06 -1.87 -7.75
N GLN A 24 0.56 -2.85 -7.13
CA GLN A 24 0.11 -4.22 -7.25
C GLN A 24 0.18 -4.89 -5.89
N LEU A 25 -0.94 -5.39 -5.42
CA LEU A 25 -0.96 -6.22 -4.22
C LEU A 25 -0.81 -7.67 -4.65
N LYS A 26 -0.07 -8.43 -3.87
CA LYS A 26 0.24 -9.83 -4.20
C LYS A 26 -0.34 -10.74 -3.13
N ARG A 27 -1.32 -11.54 -3.53
CA ARG A 27 -2.07 -12.37 -2.58
C ARG A 27 -1.19 -13.36 -1.84
N HIS A 28 -0.18 -13.91 -2.51
CA HIS A 28 0.67 -14.91 -1.86
C HIS A 28 1.52 -14.33 -0.73
N LEU A 29 1.70 -13.02 -0.71
CA LEU A 29 2.47 -12.39 0.36
C LEU A 29 1.68 -12.32 1.66
N SER A 30 0.41 -11.91 1.57
CA SER A 30 -0.45 -11.75 2.74
C SER A 30 -1.90 -11.96 2.30
N PRO A 31 -2.30 -13.22 2.14
CA PRO A 31 -3.60 -13.51 1.51
C PRO A 31 -4.81 -12.89 2.21
N LYS A 32 -4.84 -12.93 3.53
CA LYS A 32 -5.99 -12.40 4.27
C LYS A 32 -6.05 -10.88 4.16
N THR A 33 -4.93 -10.22 4.36
CA THR A 33 -4.85 -8.77 4.32
C THR A 33 -5.19 -8.24 2.94
N VAL A 34 -4.60 -8.84 1.89
CA VAL A 34 -4.86 -8.43 0.52
C VAL A 34 -6.33 -8.60 0.19
N SER A 35 -6.93 -9.70 0.63
CA SER A 35 -8.35 -9.94 0.39
C SER A 35 -9.23 -8.87 1.06
N LEU A 36 -8.90 -8.51 2.30
CA LEU A 36 -9.67 -7.49 3.01
C LEU A 36 -9.54 -6.11 2.36
N ILE A 37 -8.33 -5.76 1.93
CA ILE A 37 -8.13 -4.49 1.23
C ILE A 37 -8.91 -4.49 -0.08
N SER A 38 -8.82 -5.57 -0.83
CA SER A 38 -9.49 -5.69 -2.12
C SER A 38 -11.01 -5.49 -1.98
N ARG A 39 -11.59 -6.05 -0.94
CA ARG A 39 -13.04 -5.92 -0.69
C ARG A 39 -13.43 -4.55 -0.14
N SER A 40 -12.47 -3.80 0.36
CA SER A 40 -12.74 -2.48 0.94
C SER A 40 -12.59 -1.34 -0.05
N LEU A 41 -12.13 -1.64 -1.26
CA LEU A 41 -11.93 -0.60 -2.27
C LEU A 41 -13.26 -0.02 -2.74
N PRO A 42 -13.32 1.25 -3.10
CA PRO A 42 -12.22 2.21 -3.05
C PRO A 42 -11.99 2.74 -1.63
N ILE A 43 -10.73 3.07 -1.36
CA ILE A 43 -10.35 3.64 -0.07
C ILE A 43 -9.86 5.05 -0.31
N GLN A 44 -10.32 5.99 0.49
CA GLN A 44 -9.86 7.36 0.40
C GLN A 44 -9.51 7.84 1.81
N SER A 45 -8.34 8.44 1.95
CA SER A 45 -7.86 8.89 3.24
C SER A 45 -6.80 9.96 3.05
N ASN A 46 -6.50 10.68 4.11
CA ASN A 46 -5.43 11.65 4.07
C ASN A 46 -4.09 10.96 4.25
N ALA A 47 -3.09 11.47 3.54
CA ALA A 47 -1.74 10.95 3.65
C ALA A 47 -1.07 11.40 4.93
N HIS A 48 -0.20 10.54 5.44
CA HIS A 48 0.67 10.84 6.56
C HIS A 48 2.08 10.43 6.19
N LYS A 49 3.06 11.09 6.76
CA LYS A 49 4.46 10.73 6.55
C LYS A 49 5.04 10.15 7.82
N MET A 50 5.90 9.16 7.66
CA MET A 50 6.61 8.58 8.77
C MET A 50 8.10 8.60 8.42
N GLY A 51 8.87 9.49 9.05
CA GLY A 51 10.28 9.66 8.74
C GLY A 51 10.48 10.10 7.30
N ASN A 52 11.58 9.64 6.71
CA ASN A 52 11.96 9.99 5.35
C ASN A 52 11.82 8.83 4.39
N SER A 53 10.97 7.86 4.69
CA SER A 53 10.89 6.67 3.86
C SER A 53 9.48 6.16 3.61
N VAL A 54 8.47 6.64 4.33
CA VAL A 54 7.13 6.05 4.27
C VAL A 54 6.05 7.11 4.17
N ILE A 55 5.12 6.88 3.24
CA ILE A 55 3.82 7.53 3.20
C ILE A 55 2.80 6.48 3.60
N TYR A 56 1.86 6.82 4.46
CA TYR A 56 0.83 5.85 4.81
C TYR A 56 -0.55 6.50 4.90
N ILE A 57 -1.57 5.66 4.74
CA ILE A 57 -2.96 6.06 4.93
C ILE A 57 -3.58 5.11 5.95
N GLN A 58 -4.47 5.64 6.77
CA GLN A 58 -5.16 4.83 7.76
C GLN A 58 -6.48 4.35 7.22
N THR A 59 -6.83 3.13 7.55
CA THR A 59 -8.08 2.50 7.14
C THR A 59 -8.78 1.92 8.36
N THR A 60 -9.98 1.41 8.15
CA THR A 60 -10.71 0.69 9.19
C THR A 60 -10.51 -0.81 9.09
N ILE A 61 -9.60 -1.24 8.24
CA ILE A 61 -9.35 -2.67 8.03
C ILE A 61 -8.70 -3.26 9.27
N ASN A 62 -9.28 -4.35 9.75
CA ASN A 62 -8.76 -5.07 10.89
C ASN A 62 -8.26 -6.42 10.41
N SER A 63 -6.94 -6.55 10.30
CA SER A 63 -6.29 -7.78 9.84
C SER A 63 -5.08 -8.05 10.72
N GLY A 64 -4.86 -9.31 11.05
CA GLY A 64 -3.67 -9.70 11.80
C GLY A 64 -2.44 -9.60 10.92
N ILE A 65 -1.28 -9.77 11.55
CA ILE A 65 -0.02 -9.72 10.83
C ILE A 65 0.22 -11.05 10.12
N GLU A 66 0.72 -10.97 8.90
CA GLU A 66 1.05 -12.14 8.10
C GLU A 66 2.50 -12.04 7.65
N ARG A 67 3.31 -13.03 7.99
CA ARG A 67 4.74 -13.08 7.63
C ARG A 67 5.44 -11.75 7.96
N PRO A 68 5.54 -11.41 9.23
CA PRO A 68 6.04 -10.10 9.64
C PRO A 68 7.46 -9.84 9.15
N ARG A 69 7.69 -8.60 8.74
CA ARG A 69 9.01 -8.13 8.32
C ARG A 69 9.32 -6.83 9.03
N THR A 70 10.61 -6.57 9.22
CA THR A 70 11.08 -5.34 9.83
C THR A 70 11.98 -4.55 8.88
N GLU A 71 12.20 -5.06 7.67
CA GLU A 71 12.99 -4.40 6.64
C GLU A 71 12.19 -4.34 5.37
N PHE A 72 12.19 -3.17 4.74
CA PHE A 72 11.45 -2.95 3.51
C PHE A 72 12.30 -2.19 2.52
N LYS A 73 12.02 -2.40 1.24
CA LYS A 73 12.75 -1.78 0.15
C LYS A 73 11.92 -0.69 -0.50
N LYS A 74 12.58 0.24 -1.13
CA LYS A 74 11.92 1.25 -1.94
C LYS A 74 10.92 0.56 -2.88
N GLY A 75 9.68 1.01 -2.85
CA GLY A 75 8.63 0.45 -3.66
C GLY A 75 7.76 -0.58 -2.97
N ASP A 76 8.15 -1.06 -1.80
CA ASP A 76 7.33 -2.02 -1.07
C ASP A 76 6.05 -1.38 -0.55
N ILE A 77 4.99 -2.19 -0.47
CA ILE A 77 3.74 -1.80 0.15
C ILE A 77 3.49 -2.76 1.30
N ALA A 78 3.22 -2.21 2.48
CA ALA A 78 3.06 -3.01 3.68
C ALA A 78 1.79 -2.60 4.43
N PHE A 79 1.31 -3.48 5.29
CA PHE A 79 0.15 -3.21 6.13
C PHE A 79 0.56 -3.29 7.59
N MET A 80 0.26 -2.24 8.34
CA MET A 80 0.54 -2.17 9.78
C MET A 80 -0.73 -2.50 10.54
N PRO A 81 -0.82 -3.70 11.14
CA PRO A 81 -2.07 -4.14 11.77
C PRO A 81 -2.53 -3.28 12.93
N TYR A 82 -1.58 -2.72 13.66
CA TYR A 82 -1.89 -1.97 14.89
C TYR A 82 -2.79 -0.78 14.66
N GLU A 83 -2.70 -0.19 13.47
CA GLU A 83 -3.46 1.01 13.15
C GLU A 83 -4.30 0.88 11.88
N GLY A 84 -4.25 -0.28 11.25
CA GLY A 84 -4.93 -0.45 9.98
C GLY A 84 -4.34 0.41 8.87
N SER A 85 -3.02 0.62 8.91
CA SER A 85 -2.37 1.53 7.96
C SER A 85 -1.79 0.80 6.78
N ILE A 86 -2.00 1.36 5.58
CA ILE A 86 -1.33 0.88 4.37
C ILE A 86 -0.15 1.81 4.13
N CYS A 87 1.05 1.23 4.09
CA CYS A 87 2.31 1.97 4.04
C CYS A 87 2.98 1.78 2.69
N PHE A 88 3.42 2.90 2.10
CA PHE A 88 4.09 2.91 0.80
C PHE A 88 5.51 3.43 1.01
N PHE A 89 6.50 2.61 0.70
CA PHE A 89 7.90 2.95 0.95
C PHE A 89 8.52 3.64 -0.26
N PHE A 90 9.03 4.84 -0.08
CA PHE A 90 9.76 5.53 -1.14
C PHE A 90 11.27 5.52 -0.91
N ALA A 91 11.73 4.82 0.11
CA ALA A 91 13.15 4.58 0.38
C ALA A 91 13.28 3.30 1.19
N ASP A 92 14.44 2.69 1.14
CA ASP A 92 14.71 1.50 1.95
C ASP A 92 14.62 1.87 3.43
N SER A 93 14.15 0.95 4.23
CA SER A 93 13.98 1.18 5.66
C SER A 93 14.20 -0.12 6.41
N SER A 94 14.86 -0.04 7.56
CA SER A 94 15.12 -1.20 8.39
C SER A 94 14.77 -0.89 9.84
N ASN A 95 14.62 -1.94 10.63
CA ASN A 95 14.30 -1.82 12.06
C ASN A 95 12.98 -1.09 12.31
N VAL A 96 12.04 -1.22 11.38
CA VAL A 96 10.70 -0.68 11.59
C VAL A 96 9.87 -1.68 12.39
N LYS A 97 8.72 -1.23 12.87
CA LYS A 97 7.79 -2.14 13.53
C LYS A 97 7.37 -3.24 12.55
N PRO A 98 7.16 -4.46 13.05
CA PRO A 98 6.76 -5.55 12.14
C PRO A 98 5.48 -5.22 11.39
N MET A 99 5.52 -5.45 10.09
CA MET A 99 4.38 -5.23 9.20
C MET A 99 4.28 -6.37 8.21
N SER A 100 3.09 -6.54 7.64
CA SER A 100 2.88 -7.53 6.59
C SER A 100 3.24 -6.91 5.24
N LEU A 101 4.13 -7.55 4.49
CA LEU A 101 4.40 -7.13 3.13
C LEU A 101 3.22 -7.55 2.27
N ILE A 102 2.62 -6.62 1.53
CA ILE A 102 1.41 -6.91 0.76
C ILE A 102 1.55 -6.67 -0.74
N GLY A 103 2.57 -5.94 -1.17
CA GLY A 103 2.70 -5.67 -2.60
C GLY A 103 3.84 -4.73 -2.92
N LYS A 104 3.78 -4.16 -4.12
CA LYS A 104 4.81 -3.26 -4.62
C LYS A 104 4.23 -2.18 -5.50
N MET A 105 4.89 -1.03 -5.51
CA MET A 105 4.65 -0.02 -6.52
C MET A 105 5.18 -0.53 -7.85
N VAL A 106 4.45 -0.22 -8.92
CA VAL A 106 4.85 -0.63 -10.26
C VAL A 106 5.65 0.46 -10.96
N ASP A 107 5.27 1.72 -10.76
CA ASP A 107 5.93 2.82 -11.43
C ASP A 107 5.94 4.07 -10.54
N LYS A 108 6.71 5.06 -10.99
CA LYS A 108 6.69 6.42 -10.41
C LYS A 108 6.88 6.45 -8.91
N ILE A 109 7.72 5.56 -8.37
CA ILE A 109 7.94 5.48 -6.92
C ILE A 109 8.40 6.82 -6.36
N ASP A 110 9.20 7.56 -7.12
CA ASP A 110 9.74 8.83 -6.64
C ASP A 110 8.67 9.90 -6.44
N VAL A 111 7.50 9.75 -7.05
CA VAL A 111 6.40 10.68 -6.83
C VAL A 111 5.92 10.61 -5.39
N LEU A 112 6.09 9.47 -4.73
CA LEU A 112 5.69 9.31 -3.33
C LEU A 112 6.39 10.31 -2.43
N LYS A 113 7.62 10.72 -2.76
CA LYS A 113 8.35 11.71 -1.96
C LYS A 113 7.66 13.06 -1.95
N GLU A 114 6.90 13.35 -2.98
CA GLU A 114 6.29 14.66 -3.17
C GLU A 114 4.95 14.77 -2.46
N ILE A 115 4.44 13.66 -1.95
CA ILE A 115 3.18 13.66 -1.22
C ILE A 115 3.39 14.38 0.10
N LYS A 116 2.46 15.29 0.42
CA LYS A 116 2.52 16.05 1.66
C LYS A 116 1.50 15.51 2.64
N SER A 117 1.75 15.73 3.93
CA SER A 117 0.75 15.39 4.93
C SER A 117 -0.55 16.09 4.60
N SER A 118 -1.64 15.39 4.71
CA SER A 118 -2.99 15.85 4.40
C SER A 118 -3.36 15.80 2.93
N ASP A 119 -2.45 15.45 2.02
CA ASP A 119 -2.86 15.17 0.64
C ASP A 119 -3.88 14.04 0.65
N ILE A 120 -4.83 14.10 -0.26
CA ILE A 120 -5.86 13.08 -0.32
C ILE A 120 -5.41 11.95 -1.23
N ILE A 121 -5.39 10.75 -0.66
CA ILE A 121 -5.01 9.54 -1.38
C ILE A 121 -6.26 8.71 -1.64
N SER A 122 -6.48 8.35 -2.89
CA SER A 122 -7.54 7.42 -3.27
C SER A 122 -6.90 6.16 -3.81
N LEU A 123 -7.39 5.03 -3.36
CA LEU A 123 -6.87 3.73 -3.77
C LEU A 123 -8.04 2.94 -4.34
N TYR A 124 -7.92 2.52 -5.59
CA TYR A 124 -9.04 1.82 -6.24
C TYR A 124 -8.52 0.84 -7.29
N SER A 125 -9.42 -0.04 -7.71
CA SER A 125 -9.07 -1.07 -8.69
C SER A 125 -8.76 -0.45 -10.04
N GLU A 126 -7.72 -0.96 -10.70
CA GLU A 126 -7.35 -0.48 -12.02
C GLU A 126 -8.41 -0.80 -13.08
N THR A 127 -9.08 -1.91 -12.93
CA THR A 127 -10.07 -2.31 -13.91
C THR A 127 -11.31 -1.45 -13.82
N GLY A 128 -11.64 -0.89 -14.89
CA GLY A 128 -12.86 -0.10 -14.96
C GLY A 128 -14.09 -0.98 -14.88
#